data_a4181ef4f23ff5140c704a10be8509c1
#
_entry.id   a4181ef4f23ff5140c704a10be8509c1
#
_cell.length_a   1.000
_cell.length_b   1.000
_cell.length_c   1.000
_cell.angle_alpha   90.00
_cell.angle_beta   90.00
_cell.angle_gamma   90.00
#
_symmetry.space_group_name_H-M   'P 1'
#
loop_
_entity.id
_entity.type
_entity.pdbx_description
1 polymer ?
#
loop_
_entity_poly.entity_id
_entity_poly.type
_entity_poly.pdbx_seq_one_letter_code
_entity_poly.pdbx_strand_id
1 'polypeptide(L)'
;MTSSGREALKWIALVLMTGDHVAKVFFGGYVPVLSELGRIAFPVFALVMAYNLAQPRADYAKSVLRLAGWGLLAQPFHAWAFGYWIPLNVLLTFALSACVVLLLGRIIGIEPSNKAQRRPFLLLLLAVLAPLLVDYQWSGVWLVVTAWGWFRTRRGVWLSLAACSMAALCWYNGNLWALGALPVLALGYVWWPLPRLRWAFYGYYVGHLGLLVFIASLPALQQHVA
;
A
#
# COMPACT_ATOMS: atom_id res chain seq x y z
N MET A 1 2.33 8.30 16.10
CA MET A 1 3.49 7.44 15.74
C MET A 1 4.76 8.26 15.74
N THR A 2 5.87 7.74 16.25
CA THR A 2 7.21 8.38 16.19
C THR A 2 7.75 8.32 14.74
N SER A 3 8.77 9.14 14.43
CA SER A 3 9.39 9.08 13.09
C SER A 3 10.10 7.74 12.86
N SER A 4 10.89 7.29 13.85
CA SER A 4 11.59 6.01 13.80
C SER A 4 10.66 4.81 13.89
N GLY A 5 9.55 4.91 14.63
CA GLY A 5 8.53 3.87 14.68
C GLY A 5 7.88 3.62 13.30
N ARG A 6 7.62 4.69 12.54
CA ARG A 6 7.15 4.53 11.15
C ARG A 6 8.19 3.87 10.23
N GLU A 7 9.48 4.13 10.46
CA GLU A 7 10.54 3.42 9.73
C GLU A 7 10.55 1.93 10.09
N ALA A 8 10.47 1.59 11.39
CA ALA A 8 10.39 0.21 11.85
C ALA A 8 9.20 -0.54 11.24
N LEU A 9 8.00 0.07 11.24
CA LEU A 9 6.80 -0.51 10.62
C LEU A 9 7.00 -0.80 9.13
N LYS A 10 7.64 0.10 8.40
CA LYS A 10 7.91 -0.10 6.97
C LYS A 10 8.90 -1.25 6.74
N TRP A 11 9.94 -1.39 7.57
CA TRP A 11 10.88 -2.51 7.48
C TRP A 11 10.20 -3.84 7.79
N ILE A 12 9.38 -3.91 8.83
CA ILE A 12 8.60 -5.11 9.14
C ILE A 12 7.71 -5.49 7.96
N ALA A 13 6.92 -4.54 7.45
CA ALA A 13 6.03 -4.78 6.32
C ALA A 13 6.79 -5.21 5.05
N LEU A 14 7.98 -4.67 4.83
CA LEU A 14 8.84 -5.00 3.71
C LEU A 14 9.34 -6.46 3.79
N VAL A 15 9.77 -6.91 4.97
CA VAL A 15 10.19 -8.30 5.19
C VAL A 15 9.02 -9.26 4.94
N LEU A 16 7.85 -8.96 5.50
CA LEU A 16 6.64 -9.77 5.34
C LEU A 16 6.18 -9.83 3.86
N MET A 17 6.22 -8.70 3.16
CA MET A 17 5.91 -8.61 1.72
C MET A 17 6.89 -9.45 0.89
N THR A 18 8.18 -9.37 1.19
CA THR A 18 9.20 -10.13 0.47
C THR A 18 8.98 -11.63 0.62
N GLY A 19 8.62 -12.10 1.83
CA GLY A 19 8.26 -13.50 2.05
C GLY A 19 7.10 -13.96 1.18
N ASP A 20 6.02 -13.17 1.09
CA ASP A 20 4.87 -13.48 0.22
C ASP A 20 5.24 -13.50 -1.27
N HIS A 21 6.11 -12.58 -1.71
CA HIS A 21 6.57 -12.56 -3.10
C HIS A 21 7.46 -13.75 -3.44
N VAL A 22 8.34 -14.14 -2.52
CA VAL A 22 9.13 -15.38 -2.67
C VAL A 22 8.22 -16.60 -2.77
N ALA A 23 7.20 -16.70 -1.91
CA ALA A 23 6.21 -17.77 -1.97
C ALA A 23 5.52 -17.83 -3.34
N LYS A 24 5.09 -16.68 -3.86
CA LYS A 24 4.40 -16.58 -5.14
C LYS A 24 5.27 -16.94 -6.33
N VAL A 25 6.54 -16.52 -6.34
CA VAL A 25 7.43 -16.69 -7.49
C VAL A 25 8.04 -18.10 -7.53
N PHE A 26 8.43 -18.67 -6.38
CA PHE A 26 9.21 -19.92 -6.35
C PHE A 26 8.44 -21.14 -5.87
N PHE A 27 7.29 -20.96 -5.21
CA PHE A 27 6.58 -22.07 -4.54
C PHE A 27 5.13 -22.22 -5.01
N GLY A 28 4.81 -21.85 -6.26
CA GLY A 28 3.50 -22.09 -6.84
C GLY A 28 2.36 -21.20 -6.28
N GLY A 29 2.69 -20.09 -5.62
CA GLY A 29 1.73 -19.07 -5.24
C GLY A 29 1.39 -18.98 -3.75
N TYR A 30 1.32 -20.10 -3.01
CA TYR A 30 0.95 -20.08 -1.59
C TYR A 30 1.83 -21.01 -0.76
N VAL A 31 2.43 -20.46 0.28
CA VAL A 31 3.15 -21.20 1.32
C VAL A 31 2.51 -20.87 2.66
N PRO A 32 1.96 -21.84 3.42
CA PRO A 32 1.39 -21.60 4.74
C PRO A 32 2.33 -20.80 5.63
N VAL A 33 1.79 -19.99 6.51
CA VAL A 33 2.51 -19.05 7.39
C VAL A 33 3.19 -17.91 6.61
N LEU A 34 3.99 -18.16 5.59
CA LEU A 34 4.74 -17.15 4.86
C LEU A 34 3.81 -16.22 4.07
N SER A 35 2.88 -16.80 3.30
CA SER A 35 1.87 -16.04 2.55
C SER A 35 0.85 -15.37 3.48
N GLU A 36 0.51 -16.03 4.59
CA GLU A 36 -0.41 -15.49 5.60
C GLU A 36 0.17 -14.26 6.30
N LEU A 37 1.41 -14.34 6.78
CA LEU A 37 2.12 -13.20 7.36
C LEU A 37 2.30 -12.06 6.35
N GLY A 38 2.46 -12.37 5.07
CA GLY A 38 2.50 -11.39 3.99
C GLY A 38 1.24 -10.53 3.90
N ARG A 39 0.06 -11.05 4.30
CA ARG A 39 -1.20 -10.30 4.33
C ARG A 39 -1.20 -9.14 5.33
N ILE A 40 -0.29 -9.15 6.31
CA ILE A 40 -0.11 -8.07 7.27
C ILE A 40 0.62 -6.86 6.62
N ALA A 41 1.44 -7.10 5.61
CA ALA A 41 2.31 -6.08 5.02
C ALA A 41 1.52 -4.90 4.44
N PHE A 42 0.53 -5.19 3.60
CA PHE A 42 -0.26 -4.15 2.92
C PHE A 42 -0.98 -3.21 3.91
N PRO A 43 -1.78 -3.69 4.88
CA PRO A 43 -2.46 -2.79 5.79
C PRO A 43 -1.50 -2.00 6.69
N VAL A 44 -0.32 -2.52 7.03
CA VAL A 44 0.72 -1.75 7.74
C VAL A 44 1.21 -0.58 6.87
N PHE A 45 1.57 -0.82 5.61
CA PHE A 45 1.96 0.25 4.69
C PHE A 45 0.83 1.26 4.47
N ALA A 46 -0.42 0.78 4.28
CA ALA A 46 -1.60 1.61 4.07
C ALA A 46 -1.84 2.57 5.25
N LEU A 47 -1.79 2.06 6.48
CA LEU A 47 -2.02 2.84 7.68
C LEU A 47 -0.87 3.81 8.00
N VAL A 48 0.39 3.42 7.75
CA VAL A 48 1.55 4.32 7.84
C VAL A 48 1.44 5.44 6.80
N MET A 49 1.04 5.13 5.57
CA MET A 49 0.82 6.11 4.51
C MET A 49 -0.32 7.07 4.86
N ALA A 50 -1.47 6.54 5.29
CA ALA A 50 -2.61 7.34 5.73
C ALA A 50 -2.23 8.32 6.85
N TYR A 51 -1.46 7.83 7.84
CA TYR A 51 -0.93 8.67 8.90
C TYR A 51 0.00 9.78 8.37
N ASN A 52 0.88 9.46 7.42
CA ASN A 52 1.79 10.44 6.83
C ASN A 52 1.04 11.50 6.01
N LEU A 53 0.04 11.10 5.24
CA LEU A 53 -0.83 12.03 4.49
C LEU A 53 -1.69 12.91 5.42
N ALA A 54 -2.03 12.44 6.61
CA ALA A 54 -2.79 13.21 7.58
C ALA A 54 -1.97 14.29 8.30
N GLN A 55 -0.64 14.35 8.12
CA GLN A 55 0.19 15.37 8.77
C GLN A 55 -0.07 16.76 8.18
N PRO A 56 0.01 17.84 8.99
CA PRO A 56 -0.31 19.20 8.54
C PRO A 56 0.54 19.72 7.36
N ARG A 57 1.74 19.18 7.18
CA ARG A 57 2.71 19.55 6.12
C ARG A 57 2.80 18.50 5.01
N ALA A 58 1.79 17.64 4.88
CA ALA A 58 1.79 16.62 3.84
C ALA A 58 1.56 17.26 2.45
N ASP A 59 2.48 16.98 1.53
CA ASP A 59 2.34 17.36 0.13
C ASP A 59 1.74 16.18 -0.65
N TYR A 60 0.43 16.24 -0.87
CA TYR A 60 -0.31 15.18 -1.55
C TYR A 60 0.10 15.02 -3.02
N ALA A 61 0.26 16.16 -3.74
CA ALA A 61 0.63 16.12 -5.15
C ALA A 61 2.00 15.46 -5.36
N LYS A 62 2.98 15.84 -4.52
CA LYS A 62 4.30 15.22 -4.54
C LYS A 62 4.26 13.74 -4.16
N SER A 63 3.36 13.36 -3.25
CA SER A 63 3.18 11.95 -2.88
C SER A 63 2.59 11.14 -4.03
N VAL A 64 1.58 11.67 -4.73
CA VAL A 64 0.99 11.06 -5.94
C VAL A 64 2.06 10.86 -7.00
N LEU A 65 2.78 11.93 -7.37
CA LEU A 65 3.81 11.86 -8.43
C LEU A 65 4.91 10.86 -8.11
N ARG A 66 5.39 10.84 -6.87
CA ARG A 66 6.44 9.92 -6.44
C ARG A 66 5.97 8.47 -6.46
N LEU A 67 4.80 8.19 -5.91
CA LEU A 67 4.24 6.83 -5.89
C LEU A 67 3.90 6.34 -7.29
N ALA A 68 3.34 7.21 -8.14
CA ALA A 68 3.04 6.87 -9.53
C ALA A 68 4.33 6.61 -10.32
N GLY A 69 5.34 7.46 -10.19
CA GLY A 69 6.63 7.28 -10.89
C GLY A 69 7.31 5.96 -10.52
N TRP A 70 7.43 5.65 -9.22
CA TRP A 70 8.00 4.38 -8.78
C TRP A 70 7.09 3.18 -9.10
N GLY A 71 5.77 3.36 -9.06
CA GLY A 71 4.81 2.33 -9.44
C GLY A 71 4.89 1.98 -10.93
N LEU A 72 4.99 2.98 -11.79
CA LEU A 72 5.19 2.76 -13.24
C LEU A 72 6.51 2.07 -13.53
N LEU A 73 7.59 2.46 -12.83
CA LEU A 73 8.89 1.80 -12.97
C LEU A 73 8.85 0.34 -12.49
N ALA A 74 8.07 0.05 -11.43
CA ALA A 74 7.93 -1.30 -10.90
C ALA A 74 7.02 -2.21 -11.72
N GLN A 75 6.07 -1.64 -12.50
CA GLN A 75 5.02 -2.41 -13.16
C GLN A 75 5.54 -3.49 -14.12
N PRO A 76 6.56 -3.27 -14.97
CA PRO A 76 7.10 -4.35 -15.80
C PRO A 76 7.64 -5.52 -14.99
N PHE A 77 8.38 -5.26 -13.91
CA PHE A 77 8.92 -6.30 -13.04
C PHE A 77 7.82 -7.03 -12.28
N HIS A 78 6.78 -6.31 -11.84
CA HIS A 78 5.59 -6.88 -11.22
C HIS A 78 4.85 -7.81 -12.19
N ALA A 79 4.59 -7.33 -13.41
CA ALA A 79 3.90 -8.12 -14.43
C ALA A 79 4.69 -9.38 -14.80
N TRP A 80 6.01 -9.27 -14.87
CA TRP A 80 6.88 -10.41 -15.16
C TRP A 80 6.94 -11.40 -13.98
N ALA A 81 7.08 -10.91 -12.75
CA ALA A 81 7.16 -11.75 -11.57
C ALA A 81 5.89 -12.57 -11.31
N PHE A 82 4.72 -12.00 -11.61
CA PHE A 82 3.43 -12.62 -11.27
C PHE A 82 2.62 -13.08 -12.50
N GLY A 83 3.08 -12.83 -13.73
CA GLY A 83 2.45 -13.31 -14.95
C GLY A 83 1.21 -12.53 -15.41
N TYR A 84 0.94 -11.34 -14.87
CA TYR A 84 -0.22 -10.51 -15.25
C TYR A 84 0.09 -9.01 -15.18
N TRP A 85 -0.55 -8.25 -16.10
CA TRP A 85 -0.43 -6.78 -16.14
C TRP A 85 -1.45 -6.07 -15.25
N ILE A 86 -2.61 -6.65 -15.06
CA ILE A 86 -3.70 -6.16 -14.21
C ILE A 86 -4.08 -7.29 -13.24
N PRO A 87 -4.23 -6.95 -11.95
CA PRO A 87 -4.18 -5.62 -11.33
C PRO A 87 -2.78 -4.99 -11.32
N LEU A 88 -2.73 -3.66 -11.36
CA LEU A 88 -1.51 -2.86 -11.25
C LEU A 88 -0.92 -2.96 -9.83
N ASN A 89 0.39 -2.83 -9.71
CA ASN A 89 1.11 -3.04 -8.46
C ASN A 89 0.68 -2.10 -7.31
N VAL A 90 1.04 -2.47 -6.09
CA VAL A 90 0.65 -1.79 -4.84
C VAL A 90 1.08 -0.32 -4.74
N LEU A 91 2.17 0.10 -5.40
CA LEU A 91 2.57 1.52 -5.40
C LEU A 91 1.57 2.36 -6.20
N LEU A 92 0.97 1.81 -7.26
CA LEU A 92 -0.10 2.46 -8.02
C LEU A 92 -1.41 2.47 -7.23
N THR A 93 -1.70 1.46 -6.41
CA THR A 93 -2.81 1.50 -5.42
C THR A 93 -2.62 2.68 -4.46
N PHE A 94 -1.42 2.86 -3.93
CA PHE A 94 -1.12 3.98 -3.04
C PHE A 94 -1.14 5.34 -3.76
N ALA A 95 -0.69 5.42 -5.02
CA ALA A 95 -0.80 6.63 -5.82
C ALA A 95 -2.25 7.04 -6.04
N LEU A 96 -3.10 6.08 -6.40
CA LEU A 96 -4.55 6.27 -6.54
C LEU A 96 -5.18 6.73 -5.23
N SER A 97 -4.86 6.06 -4.12
CA SER A 97 -5.35 6.45 -2.79
C SER A 97 -4.97 7.88 -2.41
N ALA A 98 -3.72 8.30 -2.67
CA ALA A 98 -3.27 9.66 -2.42
C ALA A 98 -4.00 10.68 -3.31
N CYS A 99 -4.32 10.32 -4.55
CA CYS A 99 -5.08 11.15 -5.47
C CYS A 99 -6.53 11.33 -4.99
N VAL A 100 -7.18 10.25 -4.54
CA VAL A 100 -8.52 10.28 -3.95
C VAL A 100 -8.53 11.14 -2.69
N VAL A 101 -7.54 10.98 -1.81
CA VAL A 101 -7.38 11.82 -0.60
C VAL A 101 -7.25 13.30 -0.95
N LEU A 102 -6.43 13.64 -1.96
CA LEU A 102 -6.24 15.03 -2.40
C LEU A 102 -7.57 15.65 -2.90
N LEU A 103 -8.29 14.93 -3.76
CA LEU A 103 -9.54 15.42 -4.33
C LEU A 103 -10.65 15.51 -3.28
N LEU A 104 -10.78 14.49 -2.44
CA LEU A 104 -11.75 14.46 -1.35
C LEU A 104 -11.46 15.59 -0.35
N GLY A 105 -10.20 15.77 0.06
CA GLY A 105 -9.80 16.84 0.97
C GLY A 105 -10.16 18.25 0.45
N ARG A 106 -10.05 18.46 -0.86
CA ARG A 106 -10.47 19.72 -1.52
C ARG A 106 -11.99 19.90 -1.55
N ILE A 107 -12.74 18.82 -1.75
CA ILE A 107 -14.22 18.89 -1.82
C ILE A 107 -14.81 19.13 -0.43
N ILE A 108 -14.33 18.44 0.59
CA ILE A 108 -14.85 18.56 1.97
C ILE A 108 -14.21 19.74 2.76
N GLY A 109 -13.35 20.53 2.11
CA GLY A 109 -12.79 21.76 2.69
C GLY A 109 -11.67 21.54 3.72
N ILE A 110 -11.08 20.34 3.80
CA ILE A 110 -9.90 20.08 4.62
C ILE A 110 -8.64 20.68 3.98
N GLU A 111 -8.57 20.67 2.64
CA GLU A 111 -7.48 21.25 1.87
C GLU A 111 -7.92 22.56 1.19
N PRO A 112 -7.05 23.59 1.16
CA PRO A 112 -7.34 24.84 0.46
C PRO A 112 -7.59 24.57 -1.01
N SER A 113 -8.71 25.05 -1.54
CA SER A 113 -9.05 24.89 -2.96
C SER A 113 -10.02 25.94 -3.44
N ASN A 114 -9.90 26.37 -4.70
CA ASN A 114 -10.92 27.13 -5.40
C ASN A 114 -11.95 26.19 -6.08
N LYS A 115 -13.04 26.75 -6.60
CA LYS A 115 -14.11 25.97 -7.26
C LYS A 115 -13.57 25.14 -8.45
N ALA A 116 -12.61 25.65 -9.21
CA ALA A 116 -12.03 24.97 -10.36
C ALA A 116 -11.18 23.74 -9.97
N GLN A 117 -10.67 23.69 -8.74
CA GLN A 117 -9.90 22.55 -8.23
C GLN A 117 -10.78 21.45 -7.62
N ARG A 118 -12.08 21.74 -7.41
CA ARG A 118 -13.06 20.76 -6.93
C ARG A 118 -13.60 19.98 -8.13
N ARG A 119 -13.14 18.77 -8.31
CA ARG A 119 -13.49 17.93 -9.46
C ARG A 119 -14.27 16.70 -8.99
N PRO A 120 -15.57 16.81 -8.65
CA PRO A 120 -16.34 15.70 -8.08
C PRO A 120 -16.50 14.52 -9.05
N PHE A 121 -16.64 14.77 -10.35
CA PHE A 121 -16.70 13.71 -11.35
C PHE A 121 -15.38 12.91 -11.40
N LEU A 122 -14.22 13.60 -11.40
CA LEU A 122 -12.92 12.93 -11.34
C LEU A 122 -12.74 12.15 -10.05
N LEU A 123 -13.21 12.69 -8.91
CA LEU A 123 -13.20 11.95 -7.65
C LEU A 123 -14.04 10.68 -7.76
N LEU A 124 -15.25 10.75 -8.31
CA LEU A 124 -16.11 9.59 -8.50
C LEU A 124 -15.43 8.52 -9.37
N LEU A 125 -14.85 8.92 -10.50
CA LEU A 125 -14.14 8.02 -11.40
C LEU A 125 -12.97 7.32 -10.67
N LEU A 126 -12.11 8.08 -10.00
CA LEU A 126 -10.93 7.54 -9.32
C LEU A 126 -11.26 6.78 -8.03
N ALA A 127 -12.35 7.09 -7.34
CA ALA A 127 -12.74 6.42 -6.11
C ALA A 127 -13.57 5.15 -6.34
N VAL A 128 -14.27 5.06 -7.47
CA VAL A 128 -15.21 3.97 -7.76
C VAL A 128 -14.71 3.05 -8.88
N LEU A 129 -14.27 3.58 -10.00
CA LEU A 129 -13.89 2.75 -11.16
C LEU A 129 -12.41 2.38 -11.17
N ALA A 130 -11.52 3.33 -10.91
CA ALA A 130 -10.09 3.07 -10.97
C ALA A 130 -9.57 2.01 -9.96
N PRO A 131 -10.18 1.81 -8.78
CA PRO A 131 -9.77 0.73 -7.89
C PRO A 131 -9.84 -0.67 -8.49
N LEU A 132 -10.69 -0.91 -9.49
CA LEU A 132 -10.73 -2.19 -10.21
C LEU A 132 -9.44 -2.55 -10.93
N LEU A 133 -8.61 -1.57 -11.24
CA LEU A 133 -7.38 -1.73 -12.01
C LEU A 133 -6.14 -1.94 -11.12
N VAL A 134 -6.24 -1.74 -9.82
CA VAL A 134 -5.09 -1.79 -8.89
C VAL A 134 -5.20 -2.92 -7.90
N ASP A 135 -4.07 -3.30 -7.33
CA ASP A 135 -3.98 -4.33 -6.31
C ASP A 135 -4.82 -3.98 -5.08
N TYR A 136 -5.43 -4.97 -4.43
CA TYR A 136 -6.37 -4.83 -3.31
C TYR A 136 -7.65 -4.03 -3.62
N GLN A 137 -7.84 -3.56 -4.85
CA GLN A 137 -9.06 -2.90 -5.34
C GLN A 137 -9.65 -1.86 -4.38
N TRP A 138 -10.97 -1.85 -4.19
CA TRP A 138 -11.64 -0.91 -3.27
C TRP A 138 -11.18 -1.06 -1.82
N SER A 139 -10.98 -2.30 -1.34
CA SER A 139 -10.58 -2.54 0.05
C SER A 139 -9.27 -1.85 0.38
N GLY A 140 -8.31 -1.88 -0.55
CA GLY A 140 -7.02 -1.23 -0.39
C GLY A 140 -7.09 0.29 -0.46
N VAL A 141 -7.74 0.83 -1.49
CA VAL A 141 -7.87 2.29 -1.69
C VAL A 141 -8.64 2.93 -0.54
N TRP A 142 -9.80 2.35 -0.18
CA TRP A 142 -10.64 2.92 0.87
C TRP A 142 -10.06 2.74 2.26
N LEU A 143 -9.23 1.72 2.53
CA LEU A 143 -8.50 1.62 3.80
C LEU A 143 -7.58 2.82 4.02
N VAL A 144 -6.83 3.24 2.99
CA VAL A 144 -5.97 4.44 3.08
C VAL A 144 -6.80 5.70 3.26
N VAL A 145 -7.87 5.89 2.47
CA VAL A 145 -8.72 7.10 2.50
C VAL A 145 -9.43 7.25 3.85
N THR A 146 -10.02 6.17 4.34
CA THR A 146 -10.79 6.21 5.60
C THR A 146 -9.88 6.34 6.81
N ALA A 147 -8.74 5.65 6.83
CA ALA A 147 -7.73 5.83 7.87
C ALA A 147 -7.13 7.24 7.86
N TRP A 148 -6.89 7.84 6.67
CA TRP A 148 -6.50 9.24 6.57
C TRP A 148 -7.55 10.16 7.19
N GLY A 149 -8.83 9.97 6.87
CA GLY A 149 -9.93 10.72 7.46
C GLY A 149 -9.93 10.65 8.98
N TRP A 150 -9.71 9.46 9.55
CA TRP A 150 -9.57 9.26 10.99
C TRP A 150 -8.34 9.98 11.56
N PHE A 151 -7.18 9.80 11.00
CA PHE A 151 -5.96 10.45 11.49
C PHE A 151 -6.03 11.97 11.39
N ARG A 152 -6.73 12.51 10.40
CA ARG A 152 -6.85 13.94 10.17
C ARG A 152 -7.90 14.62 11.05
N THR A 153 -9.06 13.99 11.23
CA THR A 153 -10.24 14.63 11.85
C THR A 153 -10.61 14.09 13.22
N ARG A 154 -10.18 12.88 13.57
CA ARG A 154 -10.54 12.14 14.79
C ARG A 154 -12.04 11.89 14.96
N ARG A 155 -12.85 12.02 13.91
CA ARG A 155 -14.29 11.75 13.94
C ARG A 155 -14.56 10.25 13.87
N GLY A 156 -15.40 9.72 14.77
CA GLY A 156 -15.70 8.29 14.88
C GLY A 156 -16.20 7.64 13.60
N VAL A 157 -16.93 8.38 12.75
CA VAL A 157 -17.38 7.88 11.44
C VAL A 157 -16.23 7.40 10.56
N TRP A 158 -15.09 8.09 10.56
CA TRP A 158 -13.93 7.66 9.79
C TRP A 158 -13.28 6.40 10.37
N LEU A 159 -13.31 6.24 11.69
CA LEU A 159 -12.84 5.01 12.33
C LEU A 159 -13.73 3.82 11.96
N SER A 160 -15.05 3.99 12.00
CA SER A 160 -15.98 2.94 11.56
C SER A 160 -15.79 2.56 10.11
N LEU A 161 -15.63 3.56 9.22
CA LEU A 161 -15.35 3.31 7.80
C LEU A 161 -14.00 2.61 7.59
N ALA A 162 -12.96 2.96 8.37
CA ALA A 162 -11.67 2.28 8.31
C ALA A 162 -11.78 0.82 8.79
N ALA A 163 -12.57 0.56 9.83
CA ALA A 163 -12.85 -0.80 10.29
C ALA A 163 -13.62 -1.61 9.21
N CYS A 164 -14.61 -1.02 8.56
CA CYS A 164 -15.31 -1.65 7.42
C CYS A 164 -14.34 -1.94 6.26
N SER A 165 -13.45 -1.00 5.92
CA SER A 165 -12.45 -1.19 4.87
C SER A 165 -11.45 -2.30 5.22
N MET A 166 -11.06 -2.42 6.49
CA MET A 166 -10.22 -3.51 6.98
C MET A 166 -10.95 -4.86 6.90
N ALA A 167 -12.24 -4.91 7.27
CA ALA A 167 -13.05 -6.11 7.12
C ALA A 167 -13.21 -6.51 5.64
N ALA A 168 -13.43 -5.54 4.74
CA ALA A 168 -13.45 -5.78 3.30
C ALA A 168 -12.10 -6.30 2.78
N LEU A 169 -10.98 -5.83 3.34
CA LEU A 169 -9.65 -6.33 3.01
C LEU A 169 -9.45 -7.79 3.49
N CYS A 170 -9.94 -8.13 4.67
CA CYS A 170 -9.96 -9.52 5.16
C CYS A 170 -10.80 -10.42 4.23
N TRP A 171 -11.96 -9.94 3.81
CA TRP A 171 -12.80 -10.63 2.81
C TRP A 171 -12.05 -10.83 1.49
N TYR A 172 -11.43 -9.78 0.96
CA TYR A 172 -10.62 -9.83 -0.28
C TYR A 172 -9.48 -10.87 -0.18
N ASN A 173 -8.82 -10.93 0.98
CA ASN A 173 -7.74 -11.89 1.23
C ASN A 173 -8.23 -13.32 1.49
N GLY A 174 -9.52 -13.53 1.75
CA GLY A 174 -10.08 -14.82 2.16
C GLY A 174 -9.67 -15.27 3.58
N ASN A 175 -9.10 -14.37 4.39
CA ASN A 175 -8.65 -14.68 5.75
C ASN A 175 -8.54 -13.42 6.62
N LEU A 176 -8.29 -13.59 7.93
CA LEU A 176 -8.22 -12.51 8.91
C LEU A 176 -6.80 -11.99 9.20
N TRP A 177 -5.77 -12.47 8.51
CA TRP A 177 -4.37 -12.11 8.78
C TRP A 177 -4.07 -10.63 8.62
N ALA A 178 -4.83 -9.89 7.80
CA ALA A 178 -4.71 -8.44 7.69
C ALA A 178 -4.93 -7.71 9.02
N LEU A 179 -5.72 -8.29 9.97
CA LEU A 179 -5.92 -7.74 11.31
C LEU A 179 -4.64 -7.76 12.15
N GLY A 180 -3.68 -8.62 11.82
CA GLY A 180 -2.35 -8.64 12.45
C GLY A 180 -1.60 -7.32 12.30
N ALA A 181 -2.00 -6.46 11.36
CA ALA A 181 -1.46 -5.10 11.27
C ALA A 181 -1.79 -4.24 12.50
N LEU A 182 -2.90 -4.50 13.19
CA LEU A 182 -3.31 -3.70 14.36
C LEU A 182 -2.32 -3.80 15.52
N PRO A 183 -1.93 -5.00 16.02
CA PRO A 183 -0.89 -5.10 17.04
C PRO A 183 0.47 -4.63 16.52
N VAL A 184 0.82 -4.88 15.26
CA VAL A 184 2.08 -4.40 14.67
C VAL A 184 2.16 -2.87 14.69
N LEU A 185 1.05 -2.16 14.48
CA LEU A 185 1.02 -0.69 14.54
C LEU A 185 1.41 -0.12 15.91
N ALA A 186 1.25 -0.86 16.99
CA ALA A 186 1.68 -0.43 18.32
C ALA A 186 3.19 -0.15 18.36
N LEU A 187 3.99 -0.89 17.60
CA LEU A 187 5.43 -0.68 17.45
C LEU A 187 5.76 0.69 16.82
N GLY A 188 4.83 1.28 16.09
CA GLY A 188 4.98 2.62 15.53
C GLY A 188 4.99 3.75 16.56
N TYR A 189 4.62 3.48 17.81
CA TYR A 189 4.65 4.44 18.91
C TYR A 189 5.92 4.30 19.77
N VAL A 190 6.69 3.23 19.58
CA VAL A 190 7.96 2.98 20.24
C VAL A 190 9.07 3.74 19.51
N TRP A 191 10.07 4.20 20.24
CA TRP A 191 11.26 4.78 19.64
C TRP A 191 12.26 3.68 19.25
N TRP A 192 12.79 3.79 18.03
CA TRP A 192 13.75 2.84 17.46
C TRP A 192 14.99 3.61 16.98
N PRO A 193 16.20 3.08 17.16
CA PRO A 193 17.44 3.72 16.66
C PRO A 193 17.60 3.50 15.13
N LEU A 194 16.56 3.81 14.35
CA LEU A 194 16.54 3.61 12.91
C LEU A 194 16.60 4.94 12.16
N PRO A 195 17.54 5.10 11.21
CA PRO A 195 17.62 6.28 10.37
C PRO A 195 16.44 6.33 9.39
N ARG A 196 16.06 7.55 9.00
CA ARG A 196 15.02 7.76 8.00
C ARG A 196 15.58 7.58 6.59
N LEU A 197 15.23 6.48 5.93
CA LEU A 197 15.66 6.14 4.59
C LEU A 197 14.55 6.44 3.57
N ARG A 198 14.51 7.68 3.06
CA ARG A 198 13.42 8.19 2.22
C ARG A 198 13.18 7.38 0.95
N TRP A 199 14.26 6.96 0.27
CA TRP A 199 14.22 6.31 -1.03
C TRP A 199 14.37 4.78 -0.98
N ALA A 200 14.89 4.25 0.14
CA ALA A 200 15.21 2.83 0.27
C ALA A 200 14.01 1.91 -0.01
N PHE A 201 12.83 2.28 0.48
CA PHE A 201 11.61 1.46 0.31
C PHE A 201 11.14 1.39 -1.14
N TYR A 202 11.26 2.48 -1.90
CA TYR A 202 10.90 2.49 -3.33
C TYR A 202 11.92 1.72 -4.15
N GLY A 203 13.21 1.99 -3.96
CA GLY A 203 14.29 1.27 -4.63
C GLY A 203 14.28 -0.22 -4.31
N TYR A 204 14.02 -0.58 -3.05
CA TYR A 204 13.87 -1.97 -2.66
C TYR A 204 12.68 -2.63 -3.37
N TYR A 205 11.52 -1.95 -3.44
CA TYR A 205 10.33 -2.53 -4.09
C TYR A 205 10.59 -2.89 -5.55
N VAL A 206 11.25 -2.01 -6.31
CA VAL A 206 11.64 -2.30 -7.70
C VAL A 206 12.74 -3.34 -7.75
N GLY A 207 13.78 -3.17 -6.94
CA GLY A 207 14.96 -4.03 -6.96
C GLY A 207 14.68 -5.48 -6.57
N HIS A 208 13.86 -5.71 -5.52
CA HIS A 208 13.55 -7.08 -5.12
C HIS A 208 12.68 -7.81 -6.16
N LEU A 209 11.70 -7.12 -6.80
CA LEU A 209 10.93 -7.71 -7.90
C LEU A 209 11.84 -8.06 -9.08
N GLY A 210 12.75 -7.15 -9.47
CA GLY A 210 13.74 -7.41 -10.51
C GLY A 210 14.66 -8.58 -10.17
N LEU A 211 15.10 -8.68 -8.90
CA LEU A 211 15.91 -9.79 -8.44
C LEU A 211 15.15 -11.12 -8.47
N LEU A 212 13.89 -11.15 -8.01
CA LEU A 212 13.06 -12.36 -8.06
C LEU A 212 12.87 -12.86 -9.50
N VAL A 213 12.58 -11.93 -10.42
CA VAL A 213 12.46 -12.25 -11.86
C VAL A 213 13.79 -12.79 -12.41
N PHE A 214 14.89 -12.12 -12.10
CA PHE A 214 16.21 -12.56 -12.56
C PHE A 214 16.55 -13.97 -12.07
N ILE A 215 16.35 -14.24 -10.77
CA ILE A 215 16.61 -15.58 -10.19
C ILE A 215 15.67 -16.62 -10.82
N ALA A 216 14.38 -16.32 -10.98
CA ALA A 216 13.41 -17.23 -11.61
C ALA A 216 13.73 -17.55 -13.08
N SER A 217 14.45 -16.66 -13.76
CA SER A 217 14.86 -16.88 -15.16
C SER A 217 16.12 -17.74 -15.32
N LEU A 218 16.80 -18.09 -14.22
CA LEU A 218 18.03 -18.92 -14.29
C LEU A 218 17.69 -20.36 -14.68
N PRO A 219 18.39 -20.95 -15.66
CA PRO A 219 18.09 -22.30 -16.20
C PRO A 219 18.07 -23.41 -15.13
N ALA A 220 18.94 -23.29 -14.10
CA ALA A 220 19.02 -24.26 -13.02
C ALA A 220 17.74 -24.40 -12.19
N LEU A 221 16.92 -23.34 -12.09
CA LEU A 221 15.66 -23.34 -11.32
C LEU A 221 14.46 -23.75 -12.17
N GLN A 222 14.52 -23.55 -13.49
CA GLN A 222 13.45 -23.96 -14.39
C GLN A 222 13.26 -25.49 -14.47
N GLN A 223 14.31 -26.26 -14.19
CA GLN A 223 14.27 -27.74 -14.18
C GLN A 223 13.62 -28.34 -12.93
N HIS A 224 13.36 -27.55 -11.86
CA HIS A 224 12.74 -28.04 -10.63
C HIS A 224 11.27 -27.62 -10.46
N VAL A 225 10.73 -26.81 -11.37
CA VAL A 225 9.35 -26.30 -11.33
C VAL A 225 8.47 -26.90 -12.44
N ALA A 226 9.05 -27.66 -13.37
CA ALA A 226 8.37 -28.49 -14.37
C ALA A 226 8.17 -29.91 -13.84
#